data_7af07759ad1422392f4a2f74bd16066e
#
_entry.id   7af07759ad1422392f4a2f74bd16066e
#
_cell.length_a   1.000
_cell.length_b   1.000
_cell.length_c   1.000
_cell.angle_alpha   90.00
_cell.angle_beta   90.00
_cell.angle_gamma   90.00
#
_symmetry.space_group_name_H-M   'P 1'
#
loop_
_entity.id
_entity.type
_entity.pdbx_description
1 polymer ?
#
loop_
_entity_poly.entity_id
_entity_poly.type
_entity_poly.pdbx_seq_one_letter_code
_entity_poly.pdbx_strand_id
1 'polypeptide(L)'
;MVTDVQRKLVQSTFAAIVPIADDAAMLFYQRLFEIAPELRPMFRGDMTEQRKMLMQMLTAAVKGLDRLEQLVPVVEDLGRRHAGYGVEDRHYDTVGEALLWTLEMGLGAAFTADVKDAWATVYGVLATTMKNAARDVLVPVLR
;
A
#
# COMPACT_ATOMS: atom_id res chain seq x y z
N MET A 1 4.34 7.07 -14.49
CA MET A 1 4.57 5.70 -15.01
C MET A 1 5.74 5.06 -14.31
N VAL A 2 5.64 3.79 -14.01
CA VAL A 2 6.74 3.06 -13.35
C VAL A 2 7.78 2.64 -14.38
N THR A 3 9.03 3.02 -14.15
CA THR A 3 10.15 2.61 -15.03
C THR A 3 10.66 1.25 -14.59
N ASP A 4 11.44 0.59 -15.47
CA ASP A 4 12.09 -0.68 -15.13
C ASP A 4 13.04 -0.53 -13.93
N VAL A 5 13.76 0.60 -13.86
CA VAL A 5 14.67 0.88 -12.75
C VAL A 5 13.86 1.00 -11.44
N GLN A 6 12.75 1.74 -11.47
CA GLN A 6 11.89 1.91 -10.30
C GLN A 6 11.30 0.58 -9.84
N ARG A 7 10.82 -0.23 -10.80
CA ARG A 7 10.28 -1.56 -10.49
C ARG A 7 11.32 -2.43 -9.76
N LYS A 8 12.54 -2.46 -10.29
CA LYS A 8 13.62 -3.25 -9.70
C LYS A 8 14.02 -2.73 -8.32
N LEU A 9 14.04 -1.41 -8.12
CA LEU A 9 14.33 -0.83 -6.80
C LEU A 9 13.27 -1.24 -5.78
N VAL A 10 11.99 -1.19 -6.16
CA VAL A 10 10.90 -1.60 -5.28
C VAL A 10 11.03 -3.09 -4.94
N GLN A 11 11.24 -3.93 -5.95
CA GLN A 11 11.32 -5.38 -5.75
C GLN A 11 12.53 -5.77 -4.89
N SER A 12 13.70 -5.20 -5.14
CA SER A 12 14.91 -5.53 -4.38
C SER A 12 14.85 -5.04 -2.94
N THR A 13 14.33 -3.83 -2.71
CA THR A 13 14.20 -3.30 -1.36
C THR A 13 13.09 -4.01 -0.58
N PHE A 14 12.01 -4.40 -1.24
CA PHE A 14 10.98 -5.20 -0.58
C PHE A 14 11.51 -6.56 -0.15
N ALA A 15 12.38 -7.18 -0.96
CA ALA A 15 13.03 -8.43 -0.58
C ALA A 15 13.83 -8.28 0.71
N ALA A 16 14.40 -7.10 0.97
CA ALA A 16 15.12 -6.82 2.22
C ALA A 16 14.15 -6.65 3.41
N ILE A 17 12.90 -6.28 3.16
CA ILE A 17 11.88 -6.13 4.21
C ILE A 17 11.25 -7.48 4.60
N VAL A 18 11.18 -8.43 3.68
CA VAL A 18 10.53 -9.73 3.92
C VAL A 18 11.00 -10.42 5.20
N PRO A 19 12.31 -10.48 5.53
CA PRO A 19 12.75 -11.13 6.76
C PRO A 19 12.24 -10.46 8.05
N ILE A 20 11.85 -9.18 7.99
CA ILE A 20 11.33 -8.43 9.13
C ILE A 20 9.86 -8.02 8.89
N ALA A 21 9.14 -8.79 8.08
CA ALA A 21 7.80 -8.42 7.63
C ALA A 21 6.82 -8.13 8.78
N ASP A 22 6.81 -8.95 9.82
CA ASP A 22 5.88 -8.72 10.93
C ASP A 22 6.22 -7.44 11.70
N ASP A 23 7.50 -7.20 11.96
CA ASP A 23 7.95 -5.98 12.63
C ASP A 23 7.63 -4.76 11.77
N ALA A 24 7.85 -4.85 10.46
CA ALA A 24 7.54 -3.77 9.54
C ALA A 24 6.04 -3.46 9.53
N ALA A 25 5.21 -4.49 9.55
CA ALA A 25 3.75 -4.32 9.59
C ALA A 25 3.31 -3.68 10.91
N MET A 26 3.95 -4.05 12.04
CA MET A 26 3.67 -3.41 13.33
C MET A 26 4.01 -1.93 13.29
N LEU A 27 5.18 -1.57 12.78
CA LEU A 27 5.60 -0.18 12.63
C LEU A 27 4.64 0.60 11.74
N PHE A 28 4.19 -0.02 10.66
CA PHE A 28 3.26 0.61 9.72
C PHE A 28 1.95 1.02 10.42
N TYR A 29 1.31 0.08 11.12
CA TYR A 29 0.05 0.37 11.79
C TYR A 29 0.22 1.33 12.97
N GLN A 30 1.33 1.20 13.70
CA GLN A 30 1.65 2.14 14.77
C GLN A 30 1.73 3.57 14.23
N ARG A 31 2.47 3.75 13.14
CA ARG A 31 2.62 5.07 12.51
C ARG A 31 1.32 5.58 11.92
N LEU A 32 0.56 4.69 11.27
CA LEU A 32 -0.74 5.04 10.68
C LEU A 32 -1.67 5.63 11.74
N PHE A 33 -1.74 5.00 12.90
CA PHE A 33 -2.64 5.45 13.98
C PHE A 33 -2.09 6.67 14.72
N GLU A 34 -0.79 6.93 14.65
CA GLU A 34 -0.21 8.18 15.15
C GLU A 34 -0.59 9.35 14.25
N ILE A 35 -0.51 9.17 12.94
CA ILE A 35 -0.84 10.22 11.97
C ILE A 35 -2.35 10.46 11.94
N ALA A 36 -3.13 9.39 11.97
CA ALA A 36 -4.58 9.44 11.80
C ALA A 36 -5.28 8.54 12.82
N PRO A 37 -5.40 8.97 14.08
CA PRO A 37 -6.06 8.17 15.13
C PRO A 37 -7.49 7.77 14.78
N GLU A 38 -8.16 8.54 13.96
CA GLU A 38 -9.54 8.29 13.52
C GLU A 38 -9.68 7.05 12.66
N LEU A 39 -8.57 6.49 12.17
CA LEU A 39 -8.61 5.27 11.37
C LEU A 39 -8.65 4.02 12.23
N ARG A 40 -8.26 4.12 13.51
CA ARG A 40 -8.20 2.94 14.40
C ARG A 40 -9.53 2.17 14.45
N PRO A 41 -10.69 2.83 14.57
CA PRO A 41 -11.97 2.10 14.63
C PRO A 41 -12.32 1.32 13.35
N MET A 42 -11.67 1.62 12.22
CA MET A 42 -11.91 0.89 10.97
C MET A 42 -11.31 -0.52 11.01
N PHE A 43 -10.37 -0.77 11.93
CA PHE A 43 -9.70 -2.05 12.09
C PHE A 43 -10.25 -2.75 13.31
N ARG A 44 -11.06 -3.78 13.06
CA ARG A 44 -11.72 -4.54 14.14
C ARG A 44 -11.02 -5.88 14.31
N GLY A 45 -11.01 -6.38 15.55
CA GLY A 45 -10.47 -7.68 15.86
C GLY A 45 -8.97 -7.67 16.04
N ASP A 46 -8.37 -8.84 15.80
CA ASP A 46 -6.96 -9.08 16.05
C ASP A 46 -6.08 -8.48 14.97
N MET A 47 -5.19 -7.57 15.36
CA MET A 47 -4.25 -6.93 14.43
C MET A 47 -3.22 -7.92 13.85
N THR A 48 -3.03 -9.07 14.48
CA THR A 48 -2.13 -10.10 13.93
C THR A 48 -2.56 -10.53 12.54
N GLU A 49 -3.85 -10.81 12.35
CA GLU A 49 -4.37 -11.16 11.03
C GLU A 49 -4.27 -9.99 10.06
N GLN A 50 -4.54 -8.78 10.53
CA GLN A 50 -4.46 -7.58 9.70
C GLN A 50 -3.04 -7.36 9.19
N ARG A 51 -2.02 -7.57 10.06
CA ARG A 51 -0.61 -7.46 9.66
C ARG A 51 -0.25 -8.48 8.58
N LYS A 52 -0.71 -9.73 8.74
CA LYS A 52 -0.48 -10.77 7.73
C LYS A 52 -1.10 -10.41 6.40
N MET A 53 -2.34 -9.93 6.42
CA MET A 53 -3.04 -9.54 5.19
C MET A 53 -2.33 -8.39 4.47
N LEU A 54 -1.83 -7.41 5.22
CA LEU A 54 -1.07 -6.31 4.65
C LEU A 54 0.17 -6.84 3.92
N MET A 55 0.95 -7.70 4.56
CA MET A 55 2.19 -8.20 3.98
C MET A 55 1.93 -9.12 2.79
N GLN A 56 0.87 -9.92 2.82
CA GLN A 56 0.47 -10.76 1.69
C GLN A 56 0.09 -9.90 0.50
N MET A 57 -0.66 -8.82 0.74
CA MET A 57 -1.10 -7.92 -0.32
C MET A 57 0.07 -7.16 -0.93
N LEU A 58 0.98 -6.64 -0.09
CA LEU A 58 2.17 -5.96 -0.58
C LEU A 58 3.05 -6.90 -1.40
N THR A 59 3.20 -8.14 -0.93
CA THR A 59 3.97 -9.16 -1.66
C THR A 59 3.36 -9.41 -3.04
N ALA A 60 2.05 -9.57 -3.11
CA ALA A 60 1.36 -9.78 -4.37
C ALA A 60 1.50 -8.59 -5.31
N ALA A 61 1.38 -7.38 -4.78
CA ALA A 61 1.51 -6.15 -5.57
C ALA A 61 2.92 -5.99 -6.11
N VAL A 62 3.94 -6.20 -5.27
CA VAL A 62 5.34 -6.06 -5.68
C VAL A 62 5.72 -7.10 -6.73
N LYS A 63 5.32 -8.34 -6.53
CA LYS A 63 5.54 -9.40 -7.53
C LYS A 63 4.78 -9.13 -8.82
N GLY A 64 3.57 -8.59 -8.70
CA GLY A 64 2.72 -8.30 -9.84
C GLY A 64 3.21 -7.15 -10.71
N LEU A 65 4.21 -6.38 -10.26
CA LEU A 65 4.78 -5.31 -11.06
C LEU A 65 5.40 -5.82 -12.37
N ASP A 66 5.79 -7.09 -12.43
CA ASP A 66 6.28 -7.72 -13.65
C ASP A 66 5.14 -8.05 -14.63
N ARG A 67 3.90 -8.04 -14.16
CA ARG A 67 2.71 -8.41 -14.94
C ARG A 67 1.56 -7.48 -14.63
N LEU A 68 1.73 -6.21 -14.95
CA LEU A 68 0.73 -5.16 -14.63
C LEU A 68 -0.65 -5.48 -15.18
N GLU A 69 -0.74 -6.11 -16.35
CA GLU A 69 -2.02 -6.48 -16.96
C GLU A 69 -2.83 -7.42 -16.08
N GLN A 70 -2.14 -8.29 -15.33
CA GLN A 70 -2.79 -9.21 -14.41
C GLN A 70 -3.01 -8.58 -13.04
N LEU A 71 -2.15 -7.63 -12.66
CA LEU A 71 -2.24 -6.96 -11.37
C LEU A 71 -3.38 -5.95 -11.31
N VAL A 72 -3.59 -5.17 -12.38
CA VAL A 72 -4.58 -4.10 -12.39
C VAL A 72 -5.98 -4.55 -11.95
N PRO A 73 -6.55 -5.66 -12.49
CA PRO A 73 -7.88 -6.09 -12.05
C PRO A 73 -7.94 -6.44 -10.56
N VAL A 74 -6.86 -6.99 -10.00
CA VAL A 74 -6.78 -7.33 -8.58
C VAL A 74 -6.78 -6.07 -7.73
N VAL A 75 -6.00 -5.07 -8.14
CA VAL A 75 -5.90 -3.79 -7.43
C VAL A 75 -7.23 -3.02 -7.53
N GLU A 76 -7.90 -3.07 -8.68
CA GLU A 76 -9.22 -2.46 -8.85
C GLU A 76 -10.24 -3.08 -7.89
N ASP A 77 -10.25 -4.40 -7.79
CA ASP A 77 -11.15 -5.10 -6.88
C ASP A 77 -10.87 -4.73 -5.43
N LEU A 78 -9.59 -4.63 -5.09
CA LEU A 78 -9.17 -4.20 -3.76
C LEU A 78 -9.69 -2.77 -3.46
N GLY A 79 -9.61 -1.88 -4.43
CA GLY A 79 -10.14 -0.51 -4.29
C GLY A 79 -11.63 -0.49 -4.02
N ARG A 80 -12.40 -1.32 -4.72
CA ARG A 80 -13.84 -1.43 -4.50
C ARG A 80 -14.14 -1.94 -3.10
N ARG A 81 -13.40 -2.92 -2.61
CA ARG A 81 -13.56 -3.45 -1.25
C ARG A 81 -13.23 -2.39 -0.20
N HIS A 82 -12.18 -1.60 -0.42
CA HIS A 82 -11.82 -0.52 0.50
C HIS A 82 -12.92 0.54 0.57
N ALA A 83 -13.55 0.88 -0.55
CA ALA A 83 -14.69 1.79 -0.55
C ALA A 83 -15.84 1.25 0.31
N GLY A 84 -16.07 -0.06 0.27
CA GLY A 84 -17.06 -0.73 1.09
C GLY A 84 -16.76 -0.65 2.58
N TYR A 85 -15.50 -0.47 2.97
CA TYR A 85 -15.09 -0.30 4.36
C TYR A 85 -15.11 1.16 4.83
N GLY A 86 -15.48 2.09 3.94
CA GLY A 86 -15.51 3.51 4.28
C GLY A 86 -14.20 4.25 4.03
N VAL A 87 -13.27 3.66 3.29
CA VAL A 87 -12.00 4.31 2.96
C VAL A 87 -12.24 5.42 1.94
N GLU A 88 -11.74 6.63 2.26
CA GLU A 88 -11.86 7.81 1.41
C GLU A 88 -10.52 8.11 0.72
N ASP A 89 -10.57 8.96 -0.32
CA ASP A 89 -9.37 9.34 -1.08
C ASP A 89 -8.24 9.87 -0.18
N ARG A 90 -8.57 10.69 0.80
CA ARG A 90 -7.58 11.27 1.73
C ARG A 90 -6.83 10.22 2.54
N HIS A 91 -7.47 9.07 2.77
CA HIS A 91 -6.85 7.99 3.55
C HIS A 91 -5.67 7.37 2.80
N TYR A 92 -5.71 7.37 1.46
CA TYR A 92 -4.59 6.84 0.66
C TYR A 92 -3.32 7.66 0.85
N ASP A 93 -3.43 8.97 1.01
CA ASP A 93 -2.26 9.82 1.28
C ASP A 93 -1.65 9.50 2.63
N THR A 94 -2.49 9.31 3.65
CA THR A 94 -2.07 8.96 5.00
C THR A 94 -1.37 7.59 5.02
N VAL A 95 -1.95 6.62 4.33
CA VAL A 95 -1.35 5.28 4.21
C VAL A 95 -0.01 5.35 3.49
N GLY A 96 0.08 6.15 2.43
CA GLY A 96 1.34 6.36 1.71
C GLY A 96 2.44 6.93 2.60
N GLU A 97 2.11 7.92 3.42
CA GLU A 97 3.06 8.48 4.40
C GLU A 97 3.55 7.42 5.38
N ALA A 98 2.63 6.64 5.94
CA ALA A 98 2.98 5.59 6.90
C ALA A 98 3.84 4.52 6.24
N LEU A 99 3.54 4.16 5.00
CA LEU A 99 4.31 3.16 4.26
C LEU A 99 5.75 3.63 4.01
N LEU A 100 5.92 4.86 3.51
CA LEU A 100 7.25 5.39 3.24
C LEU A 100 8.07 5.51 4.52
N TRP A 101 7.45 5.95 5.61
CA TRP A 101 8.12 6.02 6.91
C TRP A 101 8.57 4.64 7.38
N THR A 102 7.72 3.62 7.22
CA THR A 102 8.03 2.25 7.60
C THR A 102 9.22 1.71 6.81
N LEU A 103 9.24 1.97 5.50
CA LEU A 103 10.34 1.54 4.64
C LEU A 103 11.64 2.21 5.05
N GLU A 104 11.61 3.50 5.38
CA GLU A 104 12.78 4.22 5.87
C GLU A 104 13.33 3.59 7.15
N MET A 105 12.45 3.27 8.09
CA MET A 105 12.86 2.63 9.35
C MET A 105 13.44 1.23 9.12
N GLY A 106 12.83 0.47 8.23
CA GLY A 106 13.27 -0.91 7.96
C GLY A 106 14.52 -1.03 7.10
N LEU A 107 14.71 -0.11 6.17
CA LEU A 107 15.82 -0.14 5.23
C LEU A 107 17.03 0.69 5.68
N GLY A 108 16.81 1.70 6.52
CA GLY A 108 17.90 2.56 6.97
C GLY A 108 18.64 3.21 5.81
N ALA A 109 19.96 3.02 5.75
CA ALA A 109 20.79 3.63 4.71
C ALA A 109 20.42 3.17 3.29
N ALA A 110 19.81 2.02 3.14
CA ALA A 110 19.35 1.52 1.84
C ALA A 110 18.15 2.30 1.30
N PHE A 111 17.49 3.10 2.14
CA PHE A 111 16.37 3.93 1.73
C PHE A 111 16.90 5.25 1.15
N THR A 112 17.43 5.17 -0.06
CA THR A 112 17.97 6.32 -0.79
C THR A 112 16.85 7.18 -1.38
N ALA A 113 17.18 8.36 -1.88
CA ALA A 113 16.22 9.22 -2.57
C ALA A 113 15.58 8.51 -3.77
N ASP A 114 16.38 7.73 -4.53
CA ASP A 114 15.87 6.99 -5.67
C ASP A 114 14.89 5.88 -5.25
N VAL A 115 15.17 5.21 -4.14
CA VAL A 115 14.29 4.18 -3.59
C VAL A 115 12.98 4.81 -3.11
N LYS A 116 13.08 5.94 -2.43
CA LYS A 116 11.88 6.66 -1.97
C LYS A 116 11.00 7.07 -3.15
N ASP A 117 11.60 7.64 -4.19
CA ASP A 117 10.86 8.05 -5.39
C ASP A 117 10.23 6.85 -6.10
N ALA A 118 10.94 5.73 -6.16
CA ALA A 118 10.43 4.51 -6.77
C ALA A 118 9.18 4.00 -6.03
N TRP A 119 9.25 3.92 -4.71
CA TRP A 119 8.11 3.48 -3.89
C TRP A 119 6.93 4.47 -3.98
N ALA A 120 7.22 5.77 -3.94
CA ALA A 120 6.18 6.79 -4.06
C ALA A 120 5.47 6.70 -5.41
N THR A 121 6.22 6.47 -6.49
CA THR A 121 5.66 6.33 -7.83
C THR A 121 4.78 5.07 -7.93
N VAL A 122 5.29 3.93 -7.48
CA VAL A 122 4.55 2.67 -7.51
C VAL A 122 3.30 2.77 -6.65
N TYR A 123 3.43 3.29 -5.42
CA TYR A 123 2.29 3.46 -4.56
C TYR A 123 1.24 4.39 -5.18
N GLY A 124 1.69 5.49 -5.79
CA GLY A 124 0.80 6.44 -6.46
C GLY A 124 -0.03 5.81 -7.58
N VAL A 125 0.60 4.95 -8.39
CA VAL A 125 -0.10 4.21 -9.45
C VAL A 125 -1.15 3.27 -8.87
N LEU A 126 -0.79 2.52 -7.84
CA LEU A 126 -1.70 1.58 -7.19
C LEU A 126 -2.87 2.32 -6.51
N ALA A 127 -2.56 3.39 -5.79
CA ALA A 127 -3.58 4.20 -5.10
C ALA A 127 -4.55 4.84 -6.11
N THR A 128 -4.04 5.37 -7.21
CA THR A 128 -4.89 5.97 -8.25
C THR A 128 -5.82 4.92 -8.86
N THR A 129 -5.30 3.73 -9.14
CA THR A 129 -6.09 2.62 -9.67
C THR A 129 -7.21 2.25 -8.70
N MET A 130 -6.89 2.16 -7.42
CA MET A 130 -7.88 1.84 -6.39
C MET A 130 -8.94 2.93 -6.24
N LYS A 131 -8.53 4.19 -6.24
CA LYS A 131 -9.46 5.32 -6.12
C LYS A 131 -10.42 5.37 -7.30
N ASN A 132 -9.92 5.17 -8.51
CA ASN A 132 -10.74 5.19 -9.71
C ASN A 132 -11.77 4.04 -9.70
N ALA A 133 -11.35 2.85 -9.29
CA ALA A 133 -12.26 1.71 -9.18
C ALA A 133 -13.31 1.93 -8.09
N ALA A 134 -12.92 2.58 -6.99
CA ALA A 134 -13.85 2.90 -5.89
C ALA A 134 -14.95 3.88 -6.35
N ARG A 135 -14.59 4.84 -7.20
CA ARG A 135 -15.58 5.77 -7.76
C ARG A 135 -16.62 5.05 -8.60
N ASP A 136 -16.21 4.02 -9.34
CA ASP A 136 -17.14 3.22 -10.16
C ASP A 136 -18.18 2.49 -9.30
N VAL A 137 -17.83 2.15 -8.06
CA VAL A 137 -18.77 1.54 -7.12
C VAL A 137 -19.83 2.56 -6.65
N LEU A 138 -19.41 3.81 -6.44
CA LEU A 138 -20.30 4.85 -5.91
C LEU A 138 -21.18 5.50 -6.98
N VAL A 139 -20.64 5.66 -8.19
CA VAL A 139 -21.34 6.33 -9.30
C VAL A 139 -22.58 5.61 -9.80
N PRO A 140 -22.63 4.27 -9.93
CA PRO A 140 -23.80 3.59 -10.47
C PRO A 140 -25.11 3.90 -9.75
N VAL A 141 -25.03 4.29 -8.49
CA VAL A 141 -26.22 4.65 -7.71
C VAL A 141 -26.87 5.92 -8.22
N LEU A 142 -26.09 6.76 -8.88
CA LEU A 142 -26.53 8.06 -9.37
C LEU A 142 -26.99 8.04 -10.84
N ARG A 143 -26.81 6.92 -11.50
CA ARG A 143 -27.20 6.77 -12.91
C ARG A 143 -28.68 6.39 -13.07
#